data_d07dd5e6363687dfb53659c0f38c82cc
#
_entry.id   d07dd5e6363687dfb53659c0f38c82cc
#
_cell.length_a   1.000
_cell.length_b   1.000
_cell.length_c   1.000
_cell.angle_alpha   90.00
_cell.angle_beta   90.00
_cell.angle_gamma   90.00
#
_symmetry.space_group_name_H-M   'P 1'
#
loop_
_entity.id
_entity.type
_entity.pdbx_description
1 polymer ?
#
loop_
_entity_poly.entity_id
_entity_poly.type
_entity_poly.pdbx_seq_one_letter_code
_entity_poly.pdbx_strand_id
1 'polypeptide(L)'
;MLKGKKIVLGITGSIAAYKSCLIIRELIKSGAEVQVVITPAGKEFITPITLSALTHKPVVSEFFSQKDGTWNSHVDLGLWADAMVIAPCTAATLGKMANGVADNMLITTYLSMKAPVFIAPAMDLDMYKHPSTQKNIETLRSFGNHIIEPGSGFLASGLEGKGRMEEPENIVKTLADFFSTLSESQSYIEDLKDKKILITAGPTYEKIDPVRFIGNYSSGKMGFALAEECSRRGAKVVLVAGPVSLTCTENIQRVDVESCKEMYEAAVGEFPNCNAAILCAAVADFRPETIAEQKIKRVGDELLLKLKPTQDIAATIGSMKGEGQRIVAFALETNEEESNAQRKLEKKNADFIVLNSTRIPGTTFQADDNQITIINKEGKKSYAKKPKTEVARDIIDELVSIL
;
A
#
# COMPACT_ATOMS: atom_id res chain seq x y z
N MET A 1 1.99 3.79 19.10
CA MET A 1 0.93 2.88 19.60
C MET A 1 0.74 1.73 18.62
N LEU A 2 0.60 0.48 19.12
CA LEU A 2 0.52 -0.72 18.28
C LEU A 2 -0.92 -1.18 18.00
N LYS A 3 -1.93 -0.42 18.39
CA LYS A 3 -3.35 -0.78 18.21
C LYS A 3 -3.66 -1.02 16.73
N GLY A 4 -4.18 -2.22 16.43
CA GLY A 4 -4.54 -2.65 15.07
C GLY A 4 -3.35 -3.07 14.20
N LYS A 5 -2.10 -2.98 14.69
CA LYS A 5 -0.92 -3.42 13.94
C LYS A 5 -0.81 -4.95 13.92
N LYS A 6 -0.45 -5.49 12.78
CA LYS A 6 -0.29 -6.92 12.50
C LYS A 6 1.19 -7.29 12.54
N ILE A 7 1.58 -8.09 13.52
CA ILE A 7 2.98 -8.42 13.79
C ILE A 7 3.22 -9.92 13.54
N VAL A 8 4.15 -10.24 12.66
CA VAL A 8 4.71 -11.59 12.54
C VAL A 8 5.83 -11.73 13.55
N LEU A 9 5.70 -12.64 14.53
CA LEU A 9 6.74 -12.96 15.50
C LEU A 9 7.46 -14.25 15.12
N GLY A 10 8.71 -14.14 14.71
CA GLY A 10 9.61 -15.25 14.41
C GLY A 10 10.34 -15.72 15.67
N ILE A 11 10.29 -17.02 15.95
CA ILE A 11 10.94 -17.62 17.14
C ILE A 11 11.94 -18.67 16.69
N THR A 12 13.18 -18.58 17.20
CA THR A 12 14.28 -19.50 16.85
C THR A 12 14.78 -20.29 18.05
N GLY A 13 15.61 -21.31 17.82
CA GLY A 13 16.08 -22.24 18.82
C GLY A 13 17.12 -21.66 19.78
N SER A 14 16.67 -20.99 20.83
CA SER A 14 17.46 -20.42 21.90
C SER A 14 16.74 -20.57 23.23
N ILE A 15 17.48 -20.69 24.31
CA ILE A 15 16.90 -20.64 25.68
C ILE A 15 16.07 -19.36 25.89
N ALA A 16 16.43 -18.27 25.24
CA ALA A 16 15.67 -17.01 25.29
C ALA A 16 14.26 -17.08 24.68
N ALA A 17 13.89 -18.20 24.03
CA ALA A 17 12.56 -18.39 23.45
C ALA A 17 11.42 -18.28 24.48
N TYR A 18 11.67 -18.55 25.77
CA TYR A 18 10.65 -18.35 26.81
C TYR A 18 10.18 -16.88 26.90
N LYS A 19 11.07 -15.91 26.61
CA LYS A 19 10.74 -14.48 26.61
C LYS A 19 9.74 -14.12 25.50
N SER A 20 9.64 -14.93 24.44
CA SER A 20 8.67 -14.67 23.36
C SER A 20 7.23 -14.70 23.85
N CYS A 21 6.92 -15.48 24.91
CA CYS A 21 5.61 -15.43 25.55
C CYS A 21 5.30 -14.06 26.16
N LEU A 22 6.31 -13.42 26.75
CA LEU A 22 6.17 -12.08 27.33
C LEU A 22 6.01 -11.04 26.22
N ILE A 23 6.80 -11.16 25.15
CA ILE A 23 6.67 -10.30 23.95
C ILE A 23 5.25 -10.39 23.36
N ILE A 24 4.70 -11.61 23.20
CA ILE A 24 3.32 -11.80 22.71
C ILE A 24 2.33 -11.08 23.62
N ARG A 25 2.45 -11.25 24.94
CA ARG A 25 1.52 -10.62 25.88
C ARG A 25 1.58 -9.09 25.83
N GLU A 26 2.78 -8.52 25.77
CA GLU A 26 2.96 -7.07 25.69
C GLU A 26 2.47 -6.50 24.35
N LEU A 27 2.69 -7.20 23.21
CA LEU A 27 2.15 -6.82 21.90
C LEU A 27 0.62 -6.81 21.91
N ILE A 28 -0.01 -7.87 22.45
CA ILE A 28 -1.47 -7.99 22.53
C ILE A 28 -2.06 -6.93 23.47
N LYS A 29 -1.45 -6.68 24.63
CA LYS A 29 -1.87 -5.58 25.53
C LYS A 29 -1.77 -4.21 24.86
N SER A 30 -0.80 -4.01 23.97
CA SER A 30 -0.64 -2.79 23.17
C SER A 30 -1.61 -2.71 22.01
N GLY A 31 -2.50 -3.71 21.85
CA GLY A 31 -3.55 -3.78 20.83
C GLY A 31 -3.08 -4.31 19.47
N ALA A 32 -1.92 -4.95 19.40
CA ALA A 32 -1.44 -5.60 18.18
C ALA A 32 -2.07 -6.98 17.98
N GLU A 33 -2.18 -7.40 16.73
CA GLU A 33 -2.52 -8.75 16.31
C GLU A 33 -1.23 -9.52 16.00
N VAL A 34 -1.02 -10.68 16.62
CA VAL A 34 0.23 -11.43 16.52
C VAL A 34 0.02 -12.75 15.79
N GLN A 35 0.88 -13.03 14.80
CA GLN A 35 1.00 -14.32 14.15
C GLN A 35 2.40 -14.89 14.40
N VAL A 36 2.48 -16.08 14.99
CA VAL A 36 3.78 -16.71 15.31
C VAL A 36 4.24 -17.61 14.18
N VAL A 37 5.52 -17.46 13.81
CA VAL A 37 6.26 -18.37 12.94
C VAL A 37 7.46 -18.91 13.72
N ILE A 38 7.55 -20.23 13.91
CA ILE A 38 8.60 -20.86 14.73
C ILE A 38 9.45 -21.81 13.89
N THR A 39 10.76 -21.79 14.11
CA THR A 39 11.67 -22.77 13.50
C THR A 39 11.54 -24.16 14.14
N PRO A 40 11.93 -25.24 13.42
CA PRO A 40 11.99 -26.59 14.05
C PRO A 40 12.78 -26.59 15.37
N ALA A 41 13.97 -25.96 15.40
CA ALA A 41 14.75 -25.84 16.62
C ALA A 41 14.07 -25.00 17.71
N GLY A 42 13.23 -24.03 17.34
CA GLY A 42 12.47 -23.23 18.32
C GLY A 42 11.46 -24.07 19.10
N LYS A 43 10.88 -25.09 18.46
CA LYS A 43 9.91 -26.01 19.09
C LYS A 43 10.50 -26.83 20.22
N GLU A 44 11.82 -27.04 20.24
CA GLU A 44 12.52 -27.73 21.31
C GLU A 44 12.62 -26.89 22.61
N PHE A 45 12.52 -25.57 22.51
CA PHE A 45 12.60 -24.66 23.64
C PHE A 45 11.23 -24.17 24.14
N ILE A 46 10.27 -24.06 23.23
CA ILE A 46 8.90 -23.63 23.57
C ILE A 46 7.88 -24.30 22.65
N THR A 47 6.80 -24.82 23.24
CA THR A 47 5.83 -25.58 22.47
C THR A 47 4.86 -24.69 21.68
N PRO A 48 4.43 -25.10 20.46
CA PRO A 48 3.39 -24.41 19.72
C PRO A 48 2.09 -24.23 20.50
N ILE A 49 1.75 -25.17 21.40
CA ILE A 49 0.53 -25.12 22.22
C ILE A 49 0.54 -23.89 23.12
N THR A 50 1.68 -23.61 23.79
CA THR A 50 1.82 -22.42 24.64
C THR A 50 1.62 -21.13 23.85
N LEU A 51 2.23 -21.05 22.65
CA LEU A 51 2.18 -19.86 21.80
C LEU A 51 0.80 -19.65 21.20
N SER A 52 0.15 -20.73 20.77
CA SER A 52 -1.21 -20.71 20.23
C SER A 52 -2.25 -20.30 21.30
N ALA A 53 -2.09 -20.79 22.54
CA ALA A 53 -2.95 -20.37 23.65
C ALA A 53 -2.85 -18.88 23.96
N LEU A 54 -1.69 -18.26 23.76
CA LEU A 54 -1.49 -16.82 23.99
C LEU A 54 -2.02 -15.96 22.84
N THR A 55 -1.87 -16.42 21.60
CA THR A 55 -2.25 -15.64 20.40
C THR A 55 -3.66 -15.91 19.91
N HIS A 56 -4.28 -16.99 20.38
CA HIS A 56 -5.54 -17.56 19.86
C HIS A 56 -5.48 -17.88 18.36
N LYS A 57 -4.26 -18.14 17.84
CA LYS A 57 -4.01 -18.49 16.44
C LYS A 57 -3.13 -19.72 16.31
N PRO A 58 -3.26 -20.48 15.21
CA PRO A 58 -2.31 -21.54 14.89
C PRO A 58 -0.88 -21.00 14.76
N VAL A 59 0.09 -21.76 15.27
CA VAL A 59 1.52 -21.46 15.10
C VAL A 59 1.99 -22.06 13.79
N VAL A 60 2.61 -21.26 12.95
CA VAL A 60 3.16 -21.69 11.66
C VAL A 60 4.59 -22.17 11.84
N SER A 61 4.90 -23.40 11.45
CA SER A 61 6.27 -23.94 11.54
C SER A 61 6.72 -24.68 10.28
N GLU A 62 5.77 -25.21 9.53
CA GLU A 62 6.01 -26.01 8.35
C GLU A 62 5.30 -25.40 7.13
N PHE A 63 5.81 -25.70 5.94
CA PHE A 63 5.17 -25.27 4.68
C PHE A 63 3.82 -25.96 4.47
N PHE A 64 3.72 -27.22 4.86
CA PHE A 64 2.49 -28.02 4.72
C PHE A 64 1.93 -28.35 6.07
N SER A 65 0.69 -27.96 6.34
CA SER A 65 0.01 -28.21 7.62
C SER A 65 -0.57 -29.63 7.71
N GLN A 66 -0.96 -30.20 6.57
CA GLN A 66 -1.53 -31.55 6.45
C GLN A 66 -1.03 -32.20 5.16
N LYS A 67 -1.24 -33.54 5.02
CA LYS A 67 -0.85 -34.28 3.81
C LYS A 67 -1.89 -34.22 2.68
N ASP A 68 -2.81 -33.29 2.75
CA ASP A 68 -3.92 -33.08 1.81
C ASP A 68 -3.66 -31.99 0.75
N GLY A 69 -2.41 -31.44 0.73
CA GLY A 69 -2.04 -30.34 -0.16
C GLY A 69 -2.30 -28.95 0.42
N THR A 70 -2.86 -28.84 1.61
CA THR A 70 -3.00 -27.54 2.31
C THR A 70 -1.63 -27.03 2.75
N TRP A 71 -1.29 -25.82 2.35
CA TRP A 71 0.01 -25.22 2.63
C TRP A 71 -0.11 -23.86 3.33
N ASN A 72 0.90 -23.50 4.10
CA ASN A 72 1.00 -22.22 4.76
C ASN A 72 1.70 -21.24 3.81
N SER A 73 0.99 -20.19 3.38
CA SER A 73 1.53 -19.20 2.45
C SER A 73 2.43 -18.19 3.17
N HIS A 74 3.73 -18.28 2.92
CA HIS A 74 4.71 -17.27 3.39
C HIS A 74 4.51 -15.92 2.72
N VAL A 75 3.98 -15.90 1.49
CA VAL A 75 3.65 -14.67 0.75
C VAL A 75 2.50 -13.94 1.44
N ASP A 76 1.45 -14.67 1.84
CA ASP A 76 0.30 -14.07 2.53
C ASP A 76 0.71 -13.49 3.89
N LEU A 77 1.62 -14.15 4.61
CA LEU A 77 2.20 -13.62 5.85
C LEU A 77 3.00 -12.33 5.59
N GLY A 78 3.79 -12.29 4.51
CA GLY A 78 4.56 -11.12 4.10
C GLY A 78 3.70 -9.93 3.68
N LEU A 79 2.51 -10.20 3.12
CA LEU A 79 1.52 -9.18 2.72
C LEU A 79 0.63 -8.74 3.89
N TRP A 80 0.36 -9.65 4.84
CA TRP A 80 -0.51 -9.40 5.99
C TRP A 80 0.15 -8.51 7.05
N ALA A 81 1.50 -8.63 7.23
CA ALA A 81 2.21 -8.02 8.33
C ALA A 81 2.46 -6.52 8.13
N ASP A 82 2.30 -5.74 9.21
CA ASP A 82 2.81 -4.36 9.32
C ASP A 82 4.28 -4.32 9.80
N ALA A 83 4.73 -5.37 10.51
CA ALA A 83 6.14 -5.59 10.85
C ALA A 83 6.42 -7.07 11.13
N MET A 84 7.69 -7.47 10.98
CA MET A 84 8.18 -8.76 11.45
C MET A 84 9.19 -8.55 12.56
N VAL A 85 9.07 -9.32 13.64
CA VAL A 85 10.03 -9.34 14.77
C VAL A 85 10.60 -10.74 14.88
N ILE A 86 11.91 -10.90 14.87
CA ILE A 86 12.58 -12.19 15.11
C ILE A 86 13.25 -12.16 16.46
N ALA A 87 12.59 -12.74 17.45
CA ALA A 87 13.00 -12.71 18.85
C ALA A 87 12.67 -14.03 19.59
N PRO A 88 13.68 -14.81 19.98
CA PRO A 88 15.11 -14.62 19.76
C PRO A 88 15.54 -14.90 18.31
N CYS A 89 16.65 -14.27 17.87
CA CYS A 89 17.33 -14.58 16.63
C CYS A 89 18.72 -15.18 16.89
N THR A 90 18.91 -16.47 16.60
CA THR A 90 20.20 -17.17 16.80
C THR A 90 21.23 -16.82 15.72
N ALA A 91 22.51 -17.07 15.99
CA ALA A 91 23.59 -16.90 15.01
C ALA A 91 23.35 -17.70 13.71
N ALA A 92 22.80 -18.91 13.82
CA ALA A 92 22.42 -19.72 12.65
C ALA A 92 21.33 -19.03 11.81
N THR A 93 20.33 -18.46 12.44
CA THR A 93 19.26 -17.71 11.74
C THR A 93 19.78 -16.43 11.09
N LEU A 94 20.62 -15.66 11.81
CA LEU A 94 21.30 -14.47 11.25
C LEU A 94 22.10 -14.83 9.98
N GLY A 95 22.87 -15.92 10.03
CA GLY A 95 23.63 -16.39 8.88
C GLY A 95 22.77 -16.79 7.70
N LYS A 96 21.66 -17.49 7.94
CA LYS A 96 20.71 -17.87 6.89
C LYS A 96 20.02 -16.67 6.27
N MET A 97 19.55 -15.72 7.08
CA MET A 97 18.94 -14.50 6.61
C MET A 97 19.88 -13.66 5.75
N ALA A 98 21.14 -13.45 6.23
CA ALA A 98 22.15 -12.66 5.54
C ALA A 98 22.56 -13.25 4.19
N ASN A 99 22.44 -14.57 4.01
CA ASN A 99 22.84 -15.29 2.79
C ASN A 99 21.66 -15.86 1.99
N GLY A 100 20.42 -15.59 2.37
CA GLY A 100 19.22 -15.99 1.63
C GLY A 100 18.96 -17.51 1.64
N VAL A 101 19.36 -18.23 2.70
CA VAL A 101 19.18 -19.69 2.80
C VAL A 101 17.79 -20.04 3.31
N ALA A 102 16.83 -20.19 2.40
CA ALA A 102 15.41 -20.43 2.66
C ALA A 102 15.07 -21.88 2.96
N ASP A 103 15.65 -22.47 4.01
CA ASP A 103 15.50 -23.89 4.37
C ASP A 103 14.38 -24.19 5.38
N ASN A 104 13.65 -23.16 5.83
CA ASN A 104 12.54 -23.30 6.76
C ASN A 104 11.52 -22.15 6.58
N MET A 105 10.33 -22.34 7.14
CA MET A 105 9.20 -21.42 7.01
C MET A 105 9.52 -20.00 7.48
N LEU A 106 10.31 -19.83 8.56
CA LEU A 106 10.64 -18.51 9.10
C LEU A 106 11.50 -17.71 8.12
N ILE A 107 12.57 -18.32 7.59
CA ILE A 107 13.46 -17.63 6.63
C ILE A 107 12.73 -17.32 5.32
N THR A 108 11.89 -18.23 4.83
CA THR A 108 11.10 -18.01 3.64
C THR A 108 10.10 -16.87 3.82
N THR A 109 9.47 -16.78 5.00
CA THR A 109 8.59 -15.65 5.35
C THR A 109 9.39 -14.34 5.40
N TYR A 110 10.59 -14.35 6.00
CA TYR A 110 11.49 -13.19 6.04
C TYR A 110 11.83 -12.70 4.62
N LEU A 111 12.22 -13.59 3.72
CA LEU A 111 12.57 -13.23 2.34
C LEU A 111 11.38 -12.72 1.52
N SER A 112 10.16 -13.03 1.93
CA SER A 112 8.92 -12.54 1.31
C SER A 112 8.35 -11.29 2.00
N MET A 113 8.98 -10.83 3.10
CA MET A 113 8.49 -9.72 3.92
C MET A 113 8.64 -8.39 3.21
N LYS A 114 7.56 -7.64 3.09
CA LYS A 114 7.55 -6.26 2.59
C LYS A 114 7.59 -5.23 3.72
N ALA A 115 7.16 -5.63 4.90
CA ALA A 115 7.13 -4.78 6.08
C ALA A 115 8.51 -4.69 6.75
N PRO A 116 8.76 -3.68 7.59
CA PRO A 116 9.99 -3.54 8.37
C PRO A 116 10.27 -4.79 9.22
N VAL A 117 11.53 -5.21 9.28
CA VAL A 117 11.96 -6.38 10.05
C VAL A 117 12.86 -5.96 11.21
N PHE A 118 12.50 -6.39 12.40
CA PHE A 118 13.25 -6.18 13.65
C PHE A 118 13.87 -7.49 14.10
N ILE A 119 15.14 -7.46 14.44
CA ILE A 119 15.92 -8.65 14.79
C ILE A 119 16.51 -8.47 16.17
N ALA A 120 16.17 -9.36 17.11
CA ALA A 120 16.72 -9.40 18.46
C ALA A 120 17.69 -10.59 18.62
N PRO A 121 19.01 -10.40 18.44
CA PRO A 121 20.00 -11.46 18.57
C PRO A 121 20.04 -12.05 19.98
N ALA A 122 20.25 -13.39 20.04
CA ALA A 122 20.40 -14.11 21.30
C ALA A 122 21.41 -15.25 21.10
N MET A 123 22.57 -15.15 21.76
CA MET A 123 23.65 -16.14 21.70
C MET A 123 24.69 -15.91 22.78
N ASP A 124 25.63 -16.82 22.90
CA ASP A 124 26.76 -16.66 23.82
C ASP A 124 27.67 -15.49 23.40
N LEU A 125 28.41 -14.95 24.36
CA LEU A 125 29.31 -13.81 24.22
C LEU A 125 30.30 -13.96 23.07
N ASP A 126 30.98 -15.12 22.99
CA ASP A 126 31.99 -15.36 21.98
C ASP A 126 31.38 -15.56 20.60
N MET A 127 30.19 -16.18 20.52
CA MET A 127 29.41 -16.28 19.28
C MET A 127 28.99 -14.90 18.80
N TYR A 128 28.60 -14.01 19.72
CA TYR A 128 28.20 -12.65 19.33
C TYR A 128 29.38 -11.84 18.78
N LYS A 129 30.56 -11.96 19.44
CA LYS A 129 31.80 -11.28 19.02
C LYS A 129 32.43 -11.88 17.75
N HIS A 130 32.06 -13.09 17.40
CA HIS A 130 32.67 -13.77 16.24
C HIS A 130 32.55 -12.95 14.96
N PRO A 131 33.64 -12.80 14.17
CA PRO A 131 33.63 -11.96 12.96
C PRO A 131 32.53 -12.29 11.96
N SER A 132 32.17 -13.57 11.79
CA SER A 132 31.07 -13.97 10.91
C SER A 132 29.71 -13.48 11.42
N THR A 133 29.47 -13.49 12.72
CA THR A 133 28.23 -12.99 13.32
C THR A 133 28.12 -11.48 13.11
N GLN A 134 29.20 -10.74 13.40
CA GLN A 134 29.22 -9.29 13.20
C GLN A 134 29.02 -8.93 11.72
N LYS A 135 29.69 -9.64 10.79
CA LYS A 135 29.48 -9.45 9.36
C LYS A 135 28.02 -9.71 8.94
N ASN A 136 27.38 -10.76 9.46
CA ASN A 136 25.98 -11.05 9.16
C ASN A 136 25.05 -9.96 9.69
N ILE A 137 25.29 -9.44 10.89
CA ILE A 137 24.54 -8.32 11.46
C ILE A 137 24.67 -7.07 10.59
N GLU A 138 25.88 -6.71 10.17
CA GLU A 138 26.15 -5.58 9.27
C GLU A 138 25.45 -5.75 7.92
N THR A 139 25.51 -6.94 7.34
CA THR A 139 24.81 -7.28 6.10
C THR A 139 23.31 -7.09 6.26
N LEU A 140 22.72 -7.59 7.35
CA LEU A 140 21.28 -7.43 7.60
C LEU A 140 20.89 -5.96 7.81
N ARG A 141 21.75 -5.15 8.46
CA ARG A 141 21.56 -3.69 8.54
C ARG A 141 21.56 -3.03 7.15
N SER A 142 22.50 -3.43 6.29
CA SER A 142 22.58 -2.90 4.92
C SER A 142 21.36 -3.25 4.07
N PHE A 143 20.63 -4.32 4.41
CA PHE A 143 19.35 -4.68 3.81
C PHE A 143 18.15 -3.89 4.38
N GLY A 144 18.39 -2.95 5.33
CA GLY A 144 17.34 -2.14 5.95
C GLY A 144 16.68 -2.80 7.16
N ASN A 145 17.23 -3.90 7.69
CA ASN A 145 16.68 -4.51 8.90
C ASN A 145 17.10 -3.74 10.16
N HIS A 146 16.19 -3.65 11.13
CA HIS A 146 16.42 -3.01 12.43
C HIS A 146 16.99 -4.02 13.42
N ILE A 147 18.24 -3.85 13.80
CA ILE A 147 18.88 -4.71 14.80
C ILE A 147 18.61 -4.13 16.20
N ILE A 148 17.93 -4.89 17.04
CA ILE A 148 17.75 -4.60 18.47
C ILE A 148 18.95 -5.16 19.18
N GLU A 149 19.83 -4.29 19.67
CA GLU A 149 21.08 -4.70 20.30
C GLU A 149 20.84 -5.62 21.51
N PRO A 150 21.57 -6.74 21.62
CA PRO A 150 21.45 -7.59 22.80
C PRO A 150 21.96 -6.88 24.05
N GLY A 151 21.30 -7.13 25.17
CA GLY A 151 21.71 -6.65 26.46
C GLY A 151 22.98 -7.33 26.96
N SER A 152 23.60 -6.74 28.02
CA SER A 152 24.70 -7.31 28.76
C SER A 152 24.21 -7.91 30.09
N GLY A 153 24.85 -8.99 30.55
CA GLY A 153 24.54 -9.66 31.82
C GLY A 153 24.92 -11.13 31.81
N PHE A 154 24.47 -11.86 32.83
CA PHE A 154 24.72 -13.30 32.91
C PHE A 154 24.02 -14.06 31.78
N LEU A 155 24.76 -14.90 31.09
CA LEU A 155 24.32 -15.79 30.02
C LEU A 155 24.04 -17.20 30.57
N ALA A 156 23.33 -18.02 29.84
CA ALA A 156 23.03 -19.39 30.24
C ALA A 156 24.30 -20.27 30.37
N SER A 157 25.39 -19.89 29.73
CA SER A 157 26.72 -20.51 29.86
C SER A 157 27.44 -20.18 31.18
N GLY A 158 26.90 -19.27 32.00
CA GLY A 158 27.57 -18.77 33.20
C GLY A 158 28.56 -17.62 32.95
N LEU A 159 28.77 -17.24 31.68
CA LEU A 159 29.58 -16.08 31.33
C LEU A 159 28.78 -14.78 31.48
N GLU A 160 29.48 -13.68 31.70
CA GLU A 160 28.89 -12.35 31.80
C GLU A 160 29.35 -11.50 30.61
N GLY A 161 28.39 -10.92 29.88
CA GLY A 161 28.69 -10.06 28.72
C GLY A 161 27.52 -9.80 27.80
N LYS A 162 27.82 -9.22 26.62
CA LYS A 162 26.85 -8.88 25.58
C LYS A 162 26.49 -10.11 24.75
N GLY A 163 25.19 -10.41 24.61
CA GLY A 163 24.69 -11.57 23.86
C GLY A 163 23.31 -12.01 24.34
N ARG A 164 22.87 -11.51 25.49
CA ARG A 164 21.56 -11.78 26.06
C ARG A 164 20.50 -11.05 25.23
N MET A 165 19.46 -11.76 24.76
CA MET A 165 18.34 -11.12 24.08
C MET A 165 17.80 -9.97 24.91
N GLU A 166 17.55 -8.83 24.28
CA GLU A 166 16.96 -7.65 24.91
C GLU A 166 15.64 -8.00 25.64
N GLU A 167 15.28 -7.20 26.62
CA GLU A 167 14.09 -7.45 27.43
C GLU A 167 12.80 -7.22 26.61
N PRO A 168 11.75 -8.03 26.85
CA PRO A 168 10.50 -7.98 26.08
C PRO A 168 9.89 -6.57 25.98
N GLU A 169 9.90 -5.83 27.09
CA GLU A 169 9.36 -4.48 27.19
C GLU A 169 10.08 -3.52 26.26
N ASN A 170 11.42 -3.62 26.16
CA ASN A 170 12.24 -2.77 25.31
C ASN A 170 12.08 -3.13 23.82
N ILE A 171 11.92 -4.42 23.51
CA ILE A 171 11.61 -4.87 22.13
C ILE A 171 10.29 -4.27 21.68
N VAL A 172 9.22 -4.39 22.48
CA VAL A 172 7.89 -3.87 22.16
C VAL A 172 7.91 -2.34 22.11
N LYS A 173 8.65 -1.68 23.01
CA LYS A 173 8.84 -0.23 22.97
C LYS A 173 9.53 0.22 21.69
N THR A 174 10.59 -0.47 21.25
CA THR A 174 11.28 -0.15 19.98
C THR A 174 10.33 -0.20 18.79
N LEU A 175 9.43 -1.18 18.74
CA LEU A 175 8.39 -1.22 17.72
C LEU A 175 7.39 -0.06 17.85
N ALA A 176 6.94 0.22 19.06
CA ALA A 176 5.99 1.31 19.30
C ALA A 176 6.59 2.67 18.93
N ASP A 177 7.85 2.93 19.28
CA ASP A 177 8.58 4.14 18.95
C ASP A 177 8.77 4.26 17.43
N PHE A 178 9.10 3.17 16.75
CA PHE A 178 9.19 3.14 15.28
C PHE A 178 7.87 3.52 14.60
N PHE A 179 6.75 2.91 15.02
CA PHE A 179 5.45 3.25 14.46
C PHE A 179 4.98 4.66 14.86
N SER A 180 5.38 5.16 16.03
CA SER A 180 5.10 6.54 16.45
C SER A 180 5.89 7.53 15.60
N THR A 181 7.18 7.28 15.36
CA THR A 181 8.02 8.09 14.48
C THR A 181 7.51 8.08 13.04
N LEU A 182 7.05 6.93 12.54
CA LEU A 182 6.38 6.86 11.24
C LEU A 182 5.07 7.67 11.21
N SER A 183 4.31 7.66 12.30
CA SER A 183 3.10 8.49 12.43
C SER A 183 3.41 9.96 12.65
N GLU A 184 4.53 10.30 13.29
CA GLU A 184 5.01 11.67 13.50
C GLU A 184 5.74 12.24 12.29
N SER A 185 6.47 11.43 11.53
CA SER A 185 7.03 11.81 10.22
C SER A 185 5.94 11.87 9.14
N GLN A 186 4.80 11.23 9.37
CA GLN A 186 3.50 11.56 8.81
C GLN A 186 2.81 12.63 9.66
N SER A 187 3.55 13.60 10.26
CA SER A 187 2.95 14.73 10.93
C SER A 187 1.86 15.23 10.01
N TYR A 188 0.63 15.25 10.53
CA TYR A 188 -0.53 15.72 9.81
C TYR A 188 -0.23 17.15 9.37
N ILE A 189 0.34 17.28 8.16
CA ILE A 189 0.35 18.55 7.46
C ILE A 189 -1.11 18.72 7.08
N GLU A 190 -1.87 19.44 7.90
CA GLU A 190 -3.27 19.83 7.60
C GLU A 190 -3.27 21.02 6.62
N ASP A 191 -2.42 20.97 5.60
CA ASP A 191 -2.28 22.03 4.61
C ASP A 191 -3.47 22.13 3.64
N LEU A 192 -4.35 21.12 3.66
CA LEU A 192 -5.65 21.14 2.97
C LEU A 192 -6.83 21.33 3.93
N LYS A 193 -6.57 21.71 5.18
CA LYS A 193 -7.65 22.03 6.12
C LYS A 193 -8.58 23.10 5.55
N ASP A 194 -9.88 22.88 5.74
CA ASP A 194 -10.96 23.73 5.22
C ASP A 194 -11.05 23.82 3.69
N LYS A 195 -10.25 23.07 2.96
CA LYS A 195 -10.36 22.92 1.52
C LYS A 195 -11.33 21.78 1.16
N LYS A 196 -12.17 22.01 0.15
CA LYS A 196 -13.03 20.99 -0.43
C LYS A 196 -12.50 20.58 -1.78
N ILE A 197 -12.25 19.28 -1.94
CA ILE A 197 -11.61 18.71 -3.15
C ILE A 197 -12.55 17.70 -3.79
N LEU A 198 -12.86 17.93 -5.07
CA LEU A 198 -13.58 16.98 -5.91
C LEU A 198 -12.57 16.04 -6.58
N ILE A 199 -12.84 14.73 -6.53
CA ILE A 199 -12.01 13.74 -7.22
C ILE A 199 -12.90 12.82 -8.02
N THR A 200 -12.60 12.60 -9.32
CA THR A 200 -13.23 11.56 -10.10
C THR A 200 -12.31 10.34 -10.20
N ALA A 201 -12.84 9.12 -10.05
CA ALA A 201 -12.07 7.89 -10.01
C ALA A 201 -12.77 6.72 -10.72
N GLY A 202 -12.01 5.71 -11.10
CA GLY A 202 -12.56 4.50 -11.74
C GLY A 202 -12.88 4.66 -13.21
N PRO A 203 -13.45 3.62 -13.83
CA PRO A 203 -13.98 3.66 -15.20
C PRO A 203 -15.41 4.20 -15.23
N THR A 204 -15.92 4.51 -16.42
CA THR A 204 -17.37 4.54 -16.67
C THR A 204 -17.78 3.38 -17.56
N TYR A 205 -19.00 2.89 -17.38
CA TYR A 205 -19.58 1.80 -18.15
C TYR A 205 -20.77 2.30 -18.95
N GLU A 206 -20.62 2.29 -20.27
CA GLU A 206 -21.66 2.74 -21.20
C GLU A 206 -22.41 1.52 -21.73
N LYS A 207 -23.62 1.29 -21.23
CA LYS A 207 -24.42 0.10 -21.53
C LYS A 207 -24.72 -0.04 -23.02
N ILE A 208 -24.46 -1.23 -23.54
CA ILE A 208 -24.92 -1.69 -24.87
C ILE A 208 -26.30 -2.35 -24.71
N ASP A 209 -26.42 -3.20 -23.71
CA ASP A 209 -27.62 -3.93 -23.29
C ASP A 209 -27.53 -4.26 -21.79
N PRO A 210 -28.51 -4.95 -21.17
CA PRO A 210 -28.46 -5.27 -19.73
C PRO A 210 -27.25 -6.10 -19.28
N VAL A 211 -26.44 -6.63 -20.20
CA VAL A 211 -25.34 -7.57 -19.89
C VAL A 211 -23.97 -7.02 -20.32
N ARG A 212 -23.91 -6.17 -21.36
CA ARG A 212 -22.67 -5.72 -21.99
C ARG A 212 -22.55 -4.20 -21.99
N PHE A 213 -21.33 -3.72 -21.86
CA PHE A 213 -21.00 -2.30 -21.83
C PHE A 213 -19.68 -2.02 -22.58
N ILE A 214 -19.46 -0.75 -22.90
CA ILE A 214 -18.17 -0.18 -23.31
C ILE A 214 -17.56 0.50 -22.08
N GLY A 215 -16.29 0.27 -21.81
CA GLY A 215 -15.59 0.86 -20.66
C GLY A 215 -14.08 0.70 -20.76
N ASN A 216 -13.36 1.34 -19.83
CA ASN A 216 -11.92 1.32 -19.74
C ASN A 216 -11.43 0.35 -18.66
N TYR A 217 -10.19 -0.14 -18.76
CA TYR A 217 -9.58 -1.08 -17.80
C TYR A 217 -9.16 -0.43 -16.47
N SER A 218 -9.68 0.73 -16.11
CA SER A 218 -9.32 1.42 -14.89
C SER A 218 -9.75 0.64 -13.64
N SER A 219 -8.84 0.50 -12.68
CA SER A 219 -9.14 -0.09 -11.36
C SER A 219 -9.54 0.95 -10.30
N GLY A 220 -9.45 2.24 -10.60
CA GLY A 220 -9.71 3.32 -9.65
C GLY A 220 -8.60 3.59 -8.63
N LYS A 221 -7.60 2.70 -8.48
CA LYS A 221 -6.57 2.76 -7.42
C LYS A 221 -5.90 4.13 -7.28
N MET A 222 -5.60 4.82 -8.38
CA MET A 222 -4.93 6.13 -8.32
C MET A 222 -5.85 7.21 -7.73
N GLY A 223 -7.11 7.28 -8.18
CA GLY A 223 -8.09 8.25 -7.67
C GLY A 223 -8.41 8.02 -6.20
N PHE A 224 -8.51 6.76 -5.77
CA PHE A 224 -8.69 6.43 -4.33
C PHE A 224 -7.46 6.81 -3.51
N ALA A 225 -6.23 6.57 -3.99
CA ALA A 225 -5.01 6.99 -3.30
C ALA A 225 -4.93 8.52 -3.14
N LEU A 226 -5.37 9.29 -4.15
CA LEU A 226 -5.48 10.74 -4.09
C LEU A 226 -6.53 11.20 -3.07
N ALA A 227 -7.68 10.54 -3.02
CA ALA A 227 -8.75 10.84 -2.09
C ALA A 227 -8.31 10.62 -0.63
N GLU A 228 -7.65 9.49 -0.35
CA GLU A 228 -7.09 9.18 0.97
C GLU A 228 -6.00 10.19 1.36
N GLU A 229 -5.11 10.59 0.45
CA GLU A 229 -4.06 11.56 0.73
C GLU A 229 -4.64 12.95 1.01
N CYS A 230 -5.63 13.41 0.22
CA CYS A 230 -6.33 14.68 0.49
C CYS A 230 -7.04 14.66 1.85
N SER A 231 -7.76 13.57 2.16
CA SER A 231 -8.45 13.39 3.44
C SER A 231 -7.46 13.38 4.61
N ARG A 232 -6.33 12.69 4.46
CA ARG A 232 -5.24 12.65 5.45
C ARG A 232 -4.66 14.03 5.73
N ARG A 233 -4.64 14.94 4.74
CA ARG A 233 -4.18 16.35 4.88
C ARG A 233 -5.28 17.32 5.32
N GLY A 234 -6.43 16.80 5.77
CA GLY A 234 -7.52 17.59 6.35
C GLY A 234 -8.55 18.15 5.36
N ALA A 235 -8.48 17.75 4.06
CA ALA A 235 -9.48 18.18 3.08
C ALA A 235 -10.84 17.51 3.31
N LYS A 236 -11.91 18.23 2.96
CA LYS A 236 -13.24 17.66 2.73
C LYS A 236 -13.27 17.09 1.31
N VAL A 237 -13.26 15.77 1.19
CA VAL A 237 -13.16 15.10 -0.12
C VAL A 237 -14.54 14.63 -0.60
N VAL A 238 -14.88 14.96 -1.85
CA VAL A 238 -15.97 14.35 -2.58
C VAL A 238 -15.38 13.47 -3.68
N LEU A 239 -15.56 12.15 -3.55
CA LEU A 239 -15.06 11.15 -4.48
C LEU A 239 -16.21 10.63 -5.35
N VAL A 240 -16.26 11.05 -6.62
CA VAL A 240 -17.20 10.50 -7.62
C VAL A 240 -16.52 9.29 -8.24
N ALA A 241 -17.03 8.11 -7.90
CA ALA A 241 -16.42 6.83 -8.25
C ALA A 241 -17.26 6.05 -9.25
N GLY A 242 -16.67 5.69 -10.37
CA GLY A 242 -17.21 4.68 -11.29
C GLY A 242 -17.15 3.27 -10.69
N PRO A 243 -17.62 2.23 -11.41
CA PRO A 243 -17.76 0.88 -10.87
C PRO A 243 -16.41 0.26 -10.51
N VAL A 244 -16.10 0.21 -9.22
CA VAL A 244 -14.89 -0.41 -8.64
C VAL A 244 -15.22 -1.06 -7.29
N SER A 245 -14.46 -2.09 -6.92
CA SER A 245 -14.61 -2.79 -5.63
C SER A 245 -13.81 -2.17 -4.49
N LEU A 246 -13.13 -1.05 -4.71
CA LEU A 246 -12.35 -0.36 -3.69
C LEU A 246 -13.27 0.32 -2.66
N THR A 247 -12.80 0.37 -1.41
CA THR A 247 -13.42 1.13 -0.32
C THR A 247 -12.56 2.35 0.02
N CYS A 248 -13.13 3.35 0.65
CA CYS A 248 -12.44 4.52 1.19
C CYS A 248 -12.77 4.71 2.66
N THR A 249 -12.01 5.57 3.36
CA THR A 249 -12.27 5.94 4.74
C THR A 249 -13.60 6.68 4.91
N GLU A 250 -14.21 6.58 6.09
CA GLU A 250 -15.53 7.18 6.40
C GLU A 250 -15.57 8.71 6.25
N ASN A 251 -14.40 9.36 6.30
CA ASN A 251 -14.30 10.83 6.16
C ASN A 251 -14.42 11.32 4.71
N ILE A 252 -14.46 10.42 3.72
CA ILE A 252 -14.59 10.74 2.31
C ILE A 252 -16.05 10.58 1.89
N GLN A 253 -16.65 11.66 1.39
CA GLN A 253 -17.98 11.61 0.80
C GLN A 253 -17.90 10.92 -0.56
N ARG A 254 -18.29 9.64 -0.63
CA ARG A 254 -18.30 8.86 -1.87
C ARG A 254 -19.65 8.97 -2.57
N VAL A 255 -19.60 9.21 -3.88
CA VAL A 255 -20.75 9.20 -4.79
C VAL A 255 -20.48 8.15 -5.86
N ASP A 256 -21.22 7.04 -5.80
CA ASP A 256 -21.08 5.96 -6.78
C ASP A 256 -21.91 6.29 -8.04
N VAL A 257 -21.31 6.11 -9.20
CA VAL A 257 -21.88 6.33 -10.51
C VAL A 257 -21.53 5.19 -11.46
N GLU A 258 -22.31 4.97 -12.51
CA GLU A 258 -22.03 3.91 -13.47
C GLU A 258 -21.58 4.46 -14.83
N SER A 259 -22.26 5.49 -15.34
CA SER A 259 -22.05 6.03 -16.68
C SER A 259 -21.29 7.37 -16.68
N CYS A 260 -20.75 7.75 -17.84
CA CYS A 260 -20.19 9.07 -18.07
C CYS A 260 -21.19 10.19 -17.76
N LYS A 261 -22.48 10.00 -18.10
CA LYS A 261 -23.53 10.97 -17.84
C LYS A 261 -23.70 11.21 -16.33
N GLU A 262 -23.80 10.14 -15.55
CA GLU A 262 -23.93 10.23 -14.09
C GLU A 262 -22.69 10.88 -13.46
N MET A 263 -21.49 10.49 -13.90
CA MET A 263 -20.24 11.09 -13.44
C MET A 263 -20.16 12.58 -13.78
N TYR A 264 -20.60 12.95 -14.98
CA TYR A 264 -20.68 14.33 -15.42
C TYR A 264 -21.63 15.14 -14.52
N GLU A 265 -22.86 14.67 -14.33
CA GLU A 265 -23.86 15.36 -13.51
C GLU A 265 -23.38 15.55 -12.05
N ALA A 266 -22.81 14.49 -11.47
CA ALA A 266 -22.26 14.56 -10.10
C ALA A 266 -21.06 15.51 -10.01
N ALA A 267 -20.07 15.41 -10.91
CA ALA A 267 -18.86 16.20 -10.85
C ALA A 267 -19.11 17.69 -11.16
N VAL A 268 -19.92 17.98 -12.19
CA VAL A 268 -20.26 19.36 -12.58
C VAL A 268 -21.13 20.04 -11.53
N GLY A 269 -22.06 19.29 -10.92
CA GLY A 269 -22.90 19.82 -9.84
C GLY A 269 -22.14 20.14 -8.55
N GLU A 270 -21.10 19.37 -8.25
CA GLU A 270 -20.31 19.54 -7.02
C GLU A 270 -19.19 20.56 -7.15
N PHE A 271 -18.57 20.71 -8.33
CA PHE A 271 -17.39 21.55 -8.54
C PHE A 271 -17.52 23.02 -8.14
N PRO A 272 -18.65 23.72 -8.31
CA PRO A 272 -18.78 25.13 -7.89
C PRO A 272 -18.50 25.37 -6.40
N ASN A 273 -18.68 24.33 -5.58
CA ASN A 273 -18.45 24.38 -4.13
C ASN A 273 -17.06 23.89 -3.70
N CYS A 274 -16.16 23.60 -4.66
CA CYS A 274 -14.86 23.00 -4.40
C CYS A 274 -13.74 24.01 -4.63
N ASN A 275 -12.64 23.87 -3.87
CA ASN A 275 -11.42 24.63 -4.05
C ASN A 275 -10.57 24.05 -5.18
N ALA A 276 -10.65 22.72 -5.41
CA ALA A 276 -9.98 22.08 -6.53
C ALA A 276 -10.76 20.85 -7.03
N ALA A 277 -10.45 20.47 -8.28
CA ALA A 277 -10.90 19.22 -8.88
C ALA A 277 -9.70 18.41 -9.39
N ILE A 278 -9.67 17.11 -9.08
CA ILE A 278 -8.69 16.15 -9.59
C ILE A 278 -9.43 15.15 -10.47
N LEU A 279 -9.25 15.28 -11.77
CA LEU A 279 -9.99 14.51 -12.78
C LEU A 279 -9.15 13.29 -13.18
N CYS A 280 -9.28 12.21 -12.40
CA CYS A 280 -8.48 10.99 -12.52
C CYS A 280 -9.25 9.79 -13.12
N ALA A 281 -10.57 9.91 -13.31
CA ALA A 281 -11.38 8.84 -13.87
C ALA A 281 -11.01 8.54 -15.33
N ALA A 282 -11.11 7.28 -15.71
CA ALA A 282 -10.99 6.82 -17.09
C ALA A 282 -12.40 6.77 -17.72
N VAL A 283 -12.87 7.92 -18.11
CA VAL A 283 -14.21 8.10 -18.73
C VAL A 283 -14.19 7.55 -20.15
N ALA A 284 -15.25 6.86 -20.56
CA ALA A 284 -15.41 6.41 -21.94
C ALA A 284 -15.73 7.61 -22.85
N ASP A 285 -14.97 7.77 -23.94
CA ASP A 285 -15.14 8.87 -24.90
C ASP A 285 -16.40 8.70 -25.77
N PHE A 286 -16.90 7.46 -25.89
CA PHE A 286 -18.06 7.12 -26.71
C PHE A 286 -19.04 6.24 -25.94
N ARG A 287 -20.33 6.41 -26.24
CA ARG A 287 -21.42 5.58 -25.75
C ARG A 287 -22.30 5.09 -26.91
N PRO A 288 -23.01 3.96 -26.78
CA PRO A 288 -24.01 3.56 -27.75
C PRO A 288 -25.07 4.65 -27.95
N GLU A 289 -25.48 4.86 -29.21
CA GLU A 289 -26.55 5.81 -29.50
C GLU A 289 -27.88 5.38 -28.87
N THR A 290 -28.14 4.08 -28.90
CA THR A 290 -29.31 3.43 -28.29
C THR A 290 -28.87 2.28 -27.40
N ILE A 291 -29.50 2.14 -26.24
CA ILE A 291 -29.30 1.02 -25.33
C ILE A 291 -30.44 0.02 -25.58
N ALA A 292 -30.09 -1.23 -25.82
CA ALA A 292 -31.09 -2.28 -26.02
C ALA A 292 -31.72 -2.67 -24.68
N GLU A 293 -33.03 -2.75 -24.58
CA GLU A 293 -33.76 -3.15 -23.36
C GLU A 293 -33.55 -4.61 -23.02
N GLN A 294 -33.22 -5.45 -24.00
CA GLN A 294 -32.96 -6.87 -23.83
C GLN A 294 -31.58 -7.22 -24.38
N LYS A 295 -30.98 -8.30 -23.82
CA LYS A 295 -29.70 -8.83 -24.31
C LYS A 295 -29.79 -9.08 -25.83
N ILE A 296 -28.93 -8.41 -26.60
CA ILE A 296 -28.81 -8.58 -28.05
C ILE A 296 -28.38 -10.04 -28.32
N LYS A 297 -29.22 -10.77 -29.04
CA LYS A 297 -28.88 -12.14 -29.46
C LYS A 297 -27.99 -12.09 -30.70
N ARG A 298 -27.08 -13.05 -30.80
CA ARG A 298 -26.26 -13.20 -32.01
C ARG A 298 -27.13 -13.56 -33.19
N VAL A 299 -27.14 -12.67 -34.19
CA VAL A 299 -27.81 -12.88 -35.45
C VAL A 299 -26.79 -12.57 -36.55
N GLY A 300 -26.31 -13.62 -37.24
CA GLY A 300 -25.22 -13.49 -38.21
C GLY A 300 -23.83 -13.40 -37.59
N ASP A 301 -22.86 -12.93 -38.36
CA ASP A 301 -21.43 -12.92 -38.01
C ASP A 301 -20.93 -11.56 -37.49
N GLU A 302 -21.71 -10.51 -37.62
CA GLU A 302 -21.34 -9.14 -37.25
C GLU A 302 -22.38 -8.47 -36.36
N LEU A 303 -21.92 -7.60 -35.47
CA LEU A 303 -22.74 -6.69 -34.68
C LEU A 303 -22.23 -5.25 -34.92
N LEU A 304 -23.04 -4.43 -35.56
CA LEU A 304 -22.76 -3.02 -35.77
C LEU A 304 -23.33 -2.19 -34.62
N LEU A 305 -22.49 -1.45 -33.93
CA LEU A 305 -22.89 -0.50 -32.89
C LEU A 305 -22.62 0.92 -33.35
N LYS A 306 -23.66 1.74 -33.41
CA LYS A 306 -23.52 3.17 -33.63
C LYS A 306 -23.19 3.86 -32.32
N LEU A 307 -22.06 4.56 -32.31
CA LEU A 307 -21.57 5.25 -31.13
C LEU A 307 -21.71 6.77 -31.29
N LYS A 308 -21.97 7.43 -30.14
CA LYS A 308 -21.98 8.90 -30.03
C LYS A 308 -20.92 9.32 -29.01
N PRO A 309 -20.28 10.48 -29.16
CA PRO A 309 -19.36 11.01 -28.14
C PRO A 309 -20.08 11.26 -26.82
N THR A 310 -19.37 11.09 -25.73
CA THR A 310 -19.82 11.43 -24.40
C THR A 310 -19.52 12.90 -24.07
N GLN A 311 -19.96 13.36 -22.89
CA GLN A 311 -19.69 14.71 -22.40
C GLN A 311 -18.26 14.81 -21.88
N ASP A 312 -17.51 15.85 -22.27
CA ASP A 312 -16.15 16.10 -21.75
C ASP A 312 -16.24 16.79 -20.40
N ILE A 313 -16.18 15.99 -19.31
CA ILE A 313 -16.23 16.44 -17.91
C ILE A 313 -15.14 17.48 -17.65
N ALA A 314 -13.92 17.20 -18.11
CA ALA A 314 -12.77 18.06 -17.84
C ALA A 314 -12.86 19.41 -18.57
N ALA A 315 -13.33 19.43 -19.83
CA ALA A 315 -13.53 20.67 -20.54
C ALA A 315 -14.66 21.50 -19.92
N THR A 316 -15.74 20.86 -19.50
CA THR A 316 -16.86 21.56 -18.84
C THR A 316 -16.41 22.17 -17.49
N ILE A 317 -15.76 21.39 -16.63
CA ILE A 317 -15.23 21.88 -15.35
C ILE A 317 -14.21 23.00 -15.60
N GLY A 318 -13.34 22.88 -16.62
CA GLY A 318 -12.40 23.91 -17.03
C GLY A 318 -13.05 25.23 -17.44
N SER A 319 -14.20 25.16 -18.11
CA SER A 319 -14.97 26.37 -18.49
C SER A 319 -15.69 27.03 -17.31
N MET A 320 -15.99 26.28 -16.26
CA MET A 320 -16.63 26.74 -15.03
C MET A 320 -15.65 27.27 -13.98
N LYS A 321 -14.34 27.07 -14.18
CA LYS A 321 -13.30 27.41 -13.22
C LYS A 321 -13.32 28.87 -12.84
N GLY A 322 -13.62 29.13 -11.56
CA GLY A 322 -13.60 30.46 -10.97
C GLY A 322 -12.23 30.89 -10.43
N GLU A 323 -12.13 32.12 -10.00
CA GLU A 323 -10.93 32.65 -9.35
C GLU A 323 -10.65 31.87 -8.06
N GLY A 324 -9.39 31.44 -7.85
CA GLY A 324 -8.98 30.66 -6.69
C GLY A 324 -9.25 29.17 -6.77
N GLN A 325 -9.97 28.67 -7.80
CA GLN A 325 -10.14 27.24 -8.01
C GLN A 325 -8.98 26.64 -8.81
N ARG A 326 -8.65 25.36 -8.55
CA ARG A 326 -7.58 24.62 -9.25
C ARG A 326 -8.10 23.35 -9.90
N ILE A 327 -7.53 23.01 -11.04
CA ILE A 327 -7.91 21.80 -11.80
C ILE A 327 -6.66 21.00 -12.13
N VAL A 328 -6.68 19.74 -11.72
CA VAL A 328 -5.69 18.73 -12.09
C VAL A 328 -6.37 17.72 -12.99
N ALA A 329 -5.80 17.45 -14.16
CA ALA A 329 -6.35 16.45 -15.06
C ALA A 329 -5.31 15.37 -15.38
N PHE A 330 -5.77 14.15 -15.60
CA PHE A 330 -4.95 13.03 -16.00
C PHE A 330 -4.96 12.86 -17.52
N ALA A 331 -3.81 12.48 -18.05
CA ALA A 331 -3.65 12.07 -19.44
C ALA A 331 -2.95 10.71 -19.50
N LEU A 332 -3.53 9.78 -20.24
CA LEU A 332 -2.90 8.53 -20.63
C LEU A 332 -2.68 8.57 -22.13
N GLU A 333 -1.42 8.55 -22.55
CA GLU A 333 -1.05 8.71 -23.94
C GLU A 333 -0.21 7.52 -24.42
N THR A 334 -0.29 7.22 -25.69
CA THR A 334 0.48 6.17 -26.35
C THR A 334 1.52 6.71 -27.31
N ASN A 335 1.27 7.88 -27.91
CA ASN A 335 2.11 8.56 -28.89
C ASN A 335 2.12 10.06 -28.60
N GLU A 336 3.21 10.75 -28.94
CA GLU A 336 3.38 12.22 -28.80
C GLU A 336 2.90 12.73 -27.43
N GLU A 337 3.29 11.99 -26.38
CA GLU A 337 2.75 12.08 -25.03
C GLU A 337 2.78 13.51 -24.47
N GLU A 338 3.92 14.21 -24.61
CA GLU A 338 4.11 15.56 -24.08
C GLU A 338 3.31 16.61 -24.84
N SER A 339 3.31 16.55 -26.18
CA SER A 339 2.57 17.53 -27.00
C SER A 339 1.05 17.39 -26.81
N ASN A 340 0.58 16.15 -26.65
CA ASN A 340 -0.82 15.86 -26.37
C ASN A 340 -1.22 16.34 -24.95
N ALA A 341 -0.36 16.16 -23.96
CA ALA A 341 -0.61 16.64 -22.61
C ALA A 341 -0.63 18.18 -22.56
N GLN A 342 0.30 18.86 -23.24
CA GLN A 342 0.32 20.33 -23.30
C GLN A 342 -0.97 20.87 -23.95
N ARG A 343 -1.42 20.29 -25.06
CA ARG A 343 -2.66 20.67 -25.71
C ARG A 343 -3.91 20.42 -24.83
N LYS A 344 -3.88 19.34 -24.02
CA LYS A 344 -4.94 19.07 -23.02
C LYS A 344 -4.93 20.08 -21.89
N LEU A 345 -3.75 20.51 -21.41
CA LEU A 345 -3.60 21.54 -20.39
C LEU A 345 -4.37 22.82 -20.78
N GLU A 346 -4.16 23.30 -22.00
CA GLU A 346 -4.82 24.50 -22.51
C GLU A 346 -6.32 24.28 -22.75
N LYS A 347 -6.68 23.21 -23.47
CA LYS A 347 -8.08 22.91 -23.84
C LYS A 347 -8.98 22.73 -22.62
N LYS A 348 -8.45 22.16 -21.53
CA LYS A 348 -9.19 21.86 -20.31
C LYS A 348 -9.03 22.92 -19.22
N ASN A 349 -8.33 24.03 -19.50
CA ASN A 349 -8.00 25.07 -18.53
C ASN A 349 -7.48 24.51 -17.19
N ALA A 350 -6.68 23.43 -17.27
CA ALA A 350 -6.10 22.79 -16.11
C ALA A 350 -4.86 23.58 -15.62
N ASP A 351 -4.56 23.49 -14.33
CA ASP A 351 -3.35 24.10 -13.76
C ASP A 351 -2.14 23.21 -14.02
N PHE A 352 -2.32 21.90 -13.96
CA PHE A 352 -1.36 20.93 -14.45
C PHE A 352 -2.00 19.61 -14.91
N ILE A 353 -1.26 18.89 -15.74
CA ILE A 353 -1.61 17.56 -16.23
C ILE A 353 -0.69 16.52 -15.58
N VAL A 354 -1.27 15.45 -15.07
CA VAL A 354 -0.55 14.23 -14.66
C VAL A 354 -0.54 13.27 -15.84
N LEU A 355 0.61 13.18 -16.49
CA LEU A 355 0.82 12.32 -17.65
C LEU A 355 1.27 10.94 -17.21
N ASN A 356 0.54 9.91 -17.62
CA ASN A 356 0.89 8.49 -17.53
C ASN A 356 1.29 7.97 -18.90
N SER A 357 2.35 7.16 -18.97
CA SER A 357 2.77 6.50 -20.22
C SER A 357 2.37 5.02 -20.22
N THR A 358 1.78 4.56 -21.32
CA THR A 358 1.50 3.13 -21.53
C THR A 358 2.75 2.34 -21.95
N ARG A 359 3.85 3.02 -22.27
CA ARG A 359 5.11 2.41 -22.73
C ARG A 359 5.91 1.75 -21.60
N ILE A 360 5.58 2.06 -20.35
CA ILE A 360 6.30 1.55 -19.19
C ILE A 360 5.53 0.36 -18.60
N PRO A 361 6.05 -0.88 -18.72
CA PRO A 361 5.36 -2.04 -18.20
C PRO A 361 5.12 -1.96 -16.68
N GLY A 362 3.90 -2.35 -16.24
CA GLY A 362 3.56 -2.42 -14.82
C GLY A 362 3.36 -1.06 -14.12
N THR A 363 3.00 -0.01 -14.87
CA THR A 363 2.76 1.34 -14.30
C THR A 363 1.37 1.91 -14.60
N THR A 364 0.53 1.21 -15.38
CA THR A 364 -0.76 1.71 -15.82
C THR A 364 -1.93 1.05 -15.10
N PHE A 365 -2.96 0.67 -15.85
CA PHE A 365 -4.18 0.05 -15.30
C PHE A 365 -3.87 -1.21 -14.48
N GLN A 366 -4.57 -1.38 -13.34
CA GLN A 366 -4.48 -2.51 -12.40
C GLN A 366 -3.17 -2.65 -11.60
N ALA A 367 -2.05 -2.06 -12.02
CA ALA A 367 -0.80 -2.10 -11.27
C ALA A 367 -0.90 -1.32 -9.93
N ASP A 368 -0.09 -1.70 -8.94
CA ASP A 368 0.02 -0.99 -7.66
C ASP A 368 0.98 0.19 -7.74
N ASP A 369 1.96 0.12 -8.65
CA ASP A 369 2.92 1.18 -8.91
C ASP A 369 2.46 2.10 -10.04
N ASN A 370 3.04 3.31 -10.07
CA ASN A 370 2.89 4.24 -11.17
C ASN A 370 4.19 5.03 -11.40
N GLN A 371 4.35 5.54 -12.61
CA GLN A 371 5.37 6.51 -12.99
C GLN A 371 4.70 7.65 -13.74
N ILE A 372 4.91 8.88 -13.28
CA ILE A 372 4.22 10.05 -13.81
C ILE A 372 5.17 11.15 -14.23
N THR A 373 4.69 12.01 -15.13
CA THR A 373 5.27 13.32 -15.40
C THR A 373 4.20 14.38 -15.18
N ILE A 374 4.46 15.35 -14.32
CA ILE A 374 3.60 16.52 -14.13
C ILE A 374 4.02 17.57 -15.16
N ILE A 375 3.04 18.12 -15.89
CA ILE A 375 3.22 19.16 -16.91
C ILE A 375 2.32 20.33 -16.55
N ASN A 376 2.93 21.51 -16.38
CA ASN A 376 2.24 22.78 -16.14
C ASN A 376 2.71 23.83 -17.16
N LYS A 377 2.32 25.10 -16.99
CA LYS A 377 2.69 26.19 -17.90
C LYS A 377 4.19 26.55 -17.80
N GLU A 378 4.85 26.22 -16.71
CA GLU A 378 6.25 26.58 -16.43
C GLU A 378 7.22 25.49 -16.93
N GLY A 379 6.73 24.25 -17.13
CA GLY A 379 7.56 23.16 -17.61
C GLY A 379 7.03 21.77 -17.25
N LYS A 380 7.97 20.83 -17.11
CA LYS A 380 7.67 19.44 -16.75
C LYS A 380 8.56 18.92 -15.63
N LYS A 381 8.01 18.05 -14.80
CA LYS A 381 8.71 17.36 -13.72
C LYS A 381 8.37 15.86 -13.76
N SER A 382 9.38 15.03 -13.97
CA SER A 382 9.22 13.57 -14.04
C SER A 382 9.58 12.94 -12.72
N TYR A 383 8.83 11.90 -12.36
CA TYR A 383 8.99 11.14 -11.12
C TYR A 383 9.35 9.69 -11.44
N ALA A 384 10.16 9.08 -10.58
CA ALA A 384 10.50 7.66 -10.71
C ALA A 384 9.28 6.77 -10.45
N LYS A 385 9.34 5.52 -10.92
CA LYS A 385 8.34 4.50 -10.62
C LYS A 385 8.30 4.23 -9.12
N LYS A 386 7.10 4.30 -8.52
CA LYS A 386 6.86 4.07 -7.10
C LYS A 386 5.39 3.73 -6.82
N PRO A 387 5.03 3.28 -5.59
CA PRO A 387 3.66 2.97 -5.22
C PRO A 387 2.71 4.15 -5.46
N LYS A 388 1.47 3.85 -5.89
CA LYS A 388 0.45 4.88 -6.17
C LYS A 388 0.14 5.78 -4.98
N THR A 389 0.30 5.29 -3.76
CA THR A 389 0.17 6.10 -2.54
C THR A 389 1.25 7.17 -2.41
N GLU A 390 2.49 6.88 -2.81
CA GLU A 390 3.57 7.86 -2.85
C GLU A 390 3.44 8.82 -4.03
N VAL A 391 2.98 8.31 -5.19
CA VAL A 391 2.66 9.16 -6.34
C VAL A 391 1.52 10.14 -6.00
N ALA A 392 0.53 9.70 -5.23
CA ALA A 392 -0.53 10.58 -4.75
C ALA A 392 0.02 11.74 -3.92
N ARG A 393 1.00 11.48 -3.03
CA ARG A 393 1.68 12.54 -2.25
C ARG A 393 2.31 13.58 -3.15
N ASP A 394 3.10 13.16 -4.17
CA ASP A 394 3.73 14.11 -5.09
C ASP A 394 2.73 15.00 -5.83
N ILE A 395 1.60 14.40 -6.26
CA ILE A 395 0.55 15.14 -6.96
C ILE A 395 -0.13 16.14 -6.02
N ILE A 396 -0.37 15.73 -4.76
CA ILE A 396 -0.99 16.62 -3.78
C ILE A 396 -0.01 17.70 -3.30
N ASP A 397 1.29 17.41 -3.19
CA ASP A 397 2.32 18.42 -2.91
C ASP A 397 2.33 19.51 -4.00
N GLU A 398 2.25 19.13 -5.27
CA GLU A 398 2.15 20.07 -6.37
C GLU A 398 0.83 20.88 -6.33
N LEU A 399 -0.29 20.22 -6.00
CA LEU A 399 -1.59 20.91 -5.86
C LEU A 399 -1.56 21.94 -4.73
N VAL A 400 -1.01 21.58 -3.57
CA VAL A 400 -0.89 22.47 -2.40
C VAL A 400 -0.04 23.71 -2.73
N SER A 401 1.04 23.55 -3.51
CA SER A 401 1.91 24.64 -3.89
C SER A 401 1.22 25.75 -4.69
N ILE A 402 0.05 25.45 -5.29
CA ILE A 402 -0.72 26.40 -6.14
C ILE A 402 -2.09 26.77 -5.56
N LEU A 403 -2.53 26.16 -4.42
CA LEU A 403 -3.80 26.42 -3.71
C LEU A 403 -3.70 27.61 -2.74
#